data_5aa6d30f4aca196b61eacb21f3deb54f
#
_entry.id   5aa6d30f4aca196b61eacb21f3deb54f
#
_cell.length_a   1.000
_cell.length_b   1.000
_cell.length_c   1.000
_cell.angle_alpha   90.00
_cell.angle_beta   90.00
_cell.angle_gamma   90.00
#
_symmetry.space_group_name_H-M   'P 1'
#
loop_
_entity.id
_entity.type
_entity.pdbx_description
1 polymer ?
#
loop_
_entity_poly.entity_id
_entity_poly.type
_entity_poly.pdbx_seq_one_letter_code
_entity_poly.pdbx_strand_id
1 'polypeptide(L)'
;MFFKIKSSMQDENFIIKIAVLAVYVGILFLIGILASRRIKSMSDYYVGGKKMGFWAVAFSARATGESGWLLIGLTGMGAMAGYSAYWVVIGELLGVFVSWQFMAKRFKKRSDAYGAITIPDYLQSHFKTTTHTLRIIAATILVVFIVIYVASQIDVTGVAFKSMLGIDYKIGALIGFFIVLAYIFVGGFVAAVWSDLFQGFLMFIGLVLLPIVVWFSMDHGAGVTAGLNAIDPTLTQIMGRSTDGFMNLFTILGFSMIGLGFLGSPQVYVRFMSIKNEKEIDKGKWVATTFTLLTDAAAVTIGILARIYFTREGQDPEVILGNSGENVLSMITEEFLPTILVAIFVAIVLSAIMSTIDSLLILASSAITRDFYQKIFRPNIKDESLTKISRISTIIMAFTALIIAMIMNYVSPDRQMFWVILFGWSGIAATFCPVIILSLFWKGYSERGAMASMISGFLAVILFNFVFKEMPVVGPYFVAIDVLAPSFAVAMFVGFIVSKKYPPRVEAIKMIEEIDARSETE
;
A
#
# COMPACT_ATOMS: atom_id res chain seq x y z
N MET A 1 -21.02 10.49 42.69
CA MET A 1 -21.26 9.07 42.32
C MET A 1 -21.18 8.85 40.80
N PHE A 2 -21.92 9.59 40.00
CA PHE A 2 -21.88 9.49 38.51
C PHE A 2 -20.48 9.69 37.87
N PHE A 3 -19.70 10.67 38.33
CA PHE A 3 -18.34 10.91 37.84
C PHE A 3 -17.38 9.73 38.12
N LYS A 4 -17.51 9.10 39.28
CA LYS A 4 -16.67 7.95 39.65
C LYS A 4 -17.04 6.69 38.86
N ILE A 5 -18.31 6.49 38.51
CA ILE A 5 -18.79 5.37 37.69
C ILE A 5 -18.34 5.57 36.24
N LYS A 6 -18.42 6.79 35.70
CA LYS A 6 -17.97 7.09 34.33
C LYS A 6 -16.46 6.94 34.19
N SER A 7 -15.66 7.33 35.18
CA SER A 7 -14.21 7.10 35.20
C SER A 7 -13.87 5.61 35.26
N SER A 8 -14.54 4.84 36.11
CA SER A 8 -14.33 3.38 36.23
C SER A 8 -14.69 2.62 34.97
N MET A 9 -15.78 2.98 34.27
CA MET A 9 -16.15 2.37 32.97
C MET A 9 -15.18 2.74 31.84
N GLN A 10 -14.63 3.95 31.83
CA GLN A 10 -13.59 4.35 30.87
C GLN A 10 -12.30 3.56 31.09
N ASP A 11 -11.91 3.35 32.35
CA ASP A 11 -10.73 2.56 32.70
C ASP A 11 -10.91 1.08 32.31
N GLU A 12 -12.10 0.51 32.51
CA GLU A 12 -12.43 -0.88 32.14
C GLU A 12 -12.41 -1.06 30.61
N ASN A 13 -13.02 -0.15 29.84
CA ASN A 13 -13.01 -0.19 28.40
C ASN A 13 -11.59 -0.06 27.83
N PHE A 14 -10.75 0.78 28.42
CA PHE A 14 -9.35 0.92 28.02
C PHE A 14 -8.56 -0.37 28.28
N ILE A 15 -8.75 -1.02 29.43
CA ILE A 15 -8.11 -2.29 29.77
C ILE A 15 -8.49 -3.38 28.78
N ILE A 16 -9.77 -3.48 28.38
CA ILE A 16 -10.22 -4.45 27.36
C ILE A 16 -9.53 -4.18 26.03
N LYS A 17 -9.47 -2.92 25.57
CA LYS A 17 -8.80 -2.54 24.31
C LYS A 17 -7.32 -2.96 24.34
N ILE A 18 -6.61 -2.69 25.44
CA ILE A 18 -5.19 -3.06 25.58
C ILE A 18 -5.00 -4.58 25.67
N ALA A 19 -5.88 -5.31 26.36
CA ALA A 19 -5.81 -6.76 26.47
C ALA A 19 -5.96 -7.45 25.09
N VAL A 20 -6.93 -7.03 24.28
CA VAL A 20 -7.13 -7.53 22.90
C VAL A 20 -5.91 -7.22 22.05
N LEU A 21 -5.37 -6.00 22.13
CA LEU A 21 -4.17 -5.60 21.42
C LEU A 21 -2.95 -6.43 21.84
N ALA A 22 -2.79 -6.72 23.11
CA ALA A 22 -1.70 -7.58 23.62
C ALA A 22 -1.80 -9.01 23.06
N VAL A 23 -3.02 -9.58 23.00
CA VAL A 23 -3.26 -10.89 22.37
C VAL A 23 -2.90 -10.86 20.88
N TYR A 24 -3.34 -9.83 20.15
CA TYR A 24 -3.03 -9.64 18.73
C TYR A 24 -1.52 -9.59 18.51
N VAL A 25 -0.80 -8.76 19.26
CA VAL A 25 0.66 -8.65 19.18
C VAL A 25 1.34 -9.97 19.54
N GLY A 26 0.84 -10.68 20.56
CA GLY A 26 1.34 -12.02 20.93
C GLY A 26 1.22 -13.03 19.79
N ILE A 27 0.12 -13.01 19.01
CA ILE A 27 -0.06 -13.85 17.83
C ILE A 27 0.97 -13.49 16.76
N LEU A 28 1.22 -12.21 16.47
CA LEU A 28 2.22 -11.78 15.51
C LEU A 28 3.63 -12.23 15.90
N PHE A 29 4.00 -12.11 17.17
CA PHE A 29 5.28 -12.64 17.68
C PHE A 29 5.41 -14.14 17.49
N LEU A 30 4.35 -14.90 17.80
CA LEU A 30 4.34 -16.35 17.59
C LEU A 30 4.54 -16.70 16.12
N ILE A 31 3.84 -16.02 15.20
CA ILE A 31 4.01 -16.18 13.75
C ILE A 31 5.47 -15.88 13.36
N GLY A 32 6.05 -14.78 13.84
CA GLY A 32 7.43 -14.40 13.59
C GLY A 32 8.44 -15.48 14.02
N ILE A 33 8.28 -16.03 15.23
CA ILE A 33 9.13 -17.11 15.76
C ILE A 33 9.00 -18.39 14.91
N LEU A 34 7.77 -18.79 14.56
CA LEU A 34 7.53 -19.99 13.75
C LEU A 34 8.10 -19.84 12.34
N ALA A 35 7.95 -18.67 11.74
CA ALA A 35 8.48 -18.36 10.41
C ALA A 35 10.01 -18.34 10.37
N SER A 36 10.65 -17.82 11.42
CA SER A 36 12.11 -17.73 11.49
C SER A 36 12.83 -19.09 11.36
N ARG A 37 12.18 -20.17 11.82
CA ARG A 37 12.70 -21.55 11.72
C ARG A 37 12.76 -22.06 10.28
N ARG A 38 12.10 -21.39 9.34
CA ARG A 38 12.08 -21.78 7.90
C ARG A 38 13.13 -21.06 7.06
N ILE A 39 13.81 -20.07 7.60
CA ILE A 39 14.81 -19.28 6.89
C ILE A 39 16.16 -20.02 6.92
N LYS A 40 16.62 -20.48 5.75
CA LYS A 40 17.90 -21.17 5.57
C LYS A 40 18.80 -20.50 4.54
N SER A 41 18.25 -19.61 3.69
CA SER A 41 18.95 -18.94 2.60
C SER A 41 18.45 -17.50 2.42
N MET A 42 19.19 -16.70 1.66
CA MET A 42 18.73 -15.35 1.27
C MET A 42 17.45 -15.39 0.42
N SER A 43 17.25 -16.44 -0.38
CA SER A 43 15.99 -16.64 -1.10
C SER A 43 14.82 -16.88 -0.15
N ASP A 44 15.01 -17.62 0.94
CA ASP A 44 13.98 -17.79 1.96
C ASP A 44 13.69 -16.44 2.65
N TYR A 45 14.75 -15.67 2.93
CA TYR A 45 14.62 -14.40 3.65
C TYR A 45 13.92 -13.30 2.85
N TYR A 46 14.11 -13.21 1.50
CA TYR A 46 13.54 -12.13 0.66
C TYR A 46 12.33 -12.54 -0.18
N VAL A 47 12.19 -13.81 -0.54
CA VAL A 47 11.09 -14.31 -1.40
C VAL A 47 10.49 -15.64 -0.93
N GLY A 48 10.71 -16.03 0.32
CA GLY A 48 10.16 -17.26 0.89
C GLY A 48 10.53 -18.53 0.15
N GLY A 49 11.73 -18.58 -0.47
CA GLY A 49 12.20 -19.71 -1.25
C GLY A 49 11.36 -20.03 -2.47
N LYS A 50 10.49 -19.12 -2.92
CA LYS A 50 9.55 -19.30 -4.05
C LYS A 50 8.60 -20.49 -3.87
N LYS A 51 8.10 -20.70 -2.64
CA LYS A 51 7.26 -21.85 -2.26
C LYS A 51 5.90 -21.47 -1.69
N MET A 52 5.51 -20.20 -1.77
CA MET A 52 4.28 -19.70 -1.16
C MET A 52 3.05 -20.14 -1.95
N GLY A 53 1.99 -20.53 -1.24
CA GLY A 53 0.69 -20.88 -1.82
C GLY A 53 -0.15 -19.64 -2.12
N PHE A 54 -1.17 -19.81 -2.95
CA PHE A 54 -2.00 -18.70 -3.46
C PHE A 54 -2.74 -17.91 -2.38
N TRP A 55 -3.25 -18.57 -1.33
CA TRP A 55 -3.90 -17.87 -0.22
C TRP A 55 -2.95 -16.89 0.46
N ALA A 56 -1.76 -17.36 0.83
CA ALA A 56 -0.78 -16.52 1.51
C ALA A 56 -0.33 -15.37 0.63
N VAL A 57 -0.09 -15.61 -0.67
CA VAL A 57 0.35 -14.58 -1.61
C VAL A 57 -0.77 -13.58 -1.91
N ALA A 58 -2.02 -14.02 -2.12
CA ALA A 58 -3.13 -13.14 -2.43
C ALA A 58 -3.47 -12.23 -1.24
N PHE A 59 -3.61 -12.78 -0.04
CA PHE A 59 -3.87 -11.99 1.17
C PHE A 59 -2.71 -11.07 1.52
N SER A 60 -1.46 -11.55 1.41
CA SER A 60 -0.28 -10.72 1.66
C SER A 60 -0.15 -9.58 0.64
N ALA A 61 -0.38 -9.84 -0.65
CA ALA A 61 -0.36 -8.80 -1.67
C ALA A 61 -1.43 -7.72 -1.43
N ARG A 62 -2.61 -8.12 -0.95
CA ARG A 62 -3.70 -7.19 -0.62
C ARG A 62 -3.44 -6.46 0.69
N ALA A 63 -3.16 -7.16 1.77
CA ALA A 63 -2.88 -6.53 3.07
C ALA A 63 -1.76 -5.49 2.99
N THR A 64 -0.69 -5.77 2.19
CA THR A 64 0.38 -4.80 1.95
C THR A 64 -0.04 -3.62 1.07
N GLY A 65 -0.92 -3.86 0.09
CA GLY A 65 -1.41 -2.81 -0.82
C GLY A 65 -2.43 -1.89 -0.16
N GLU A 66 -3.25 -2.43 0.73
CA GLU A 66 -4.34 -1.69 1.37
C GLU A 66 -3.86 -0.69 2.43
N SER A 67 -2.89 -1.01 3.24
CA SER A 67 -2.28 -0.10 4.24
C SER A 67 -3.27 0.71 5.11
N GLY A 68 -2.78 1.71 5.83
CA GLY A 68 -3.63 2.63 6.61
C GLY A 68 -4.55 3.51 5.75
N TRP A 69 -4.29 3.67 4.43
CA TRP A 69 -5.13 4.49 3.56
C TRP A 69 -6.53 3.90 3.34
N LEU A 70 -6.67 2.58 3.28
CA LEU A 70 -7.97 1.92 3.14
C LEU A 70 -8.89 2.22 4.33
N LEU A 71 -8.38 2.03 5.53
CA LEU A 71 -9.18 2.08 6.76
C LEU A 71 -9.44 3.51 7.26
N ILE A 72 -8.50 4.41 7.11
CA ILE A 72 -8.63 5.80 7.55
C ILE A 72 -8.89 6.72 6.36
N GLY A 73 -8.12 6.57 5.28
CA GLY A 73 -8.23 7.44 4.13
C GLY A 73 -9.47 7.20 3.28
N LEU A 74 -9.72 5.96 2.85
CA LEU A 74 -10.85 5.65 1.95
C LEU A 74 -12.20 5.72 2.65
N THR A 75 -12.28 5.39 3.94
CA THR A 75 -13.49 5.63 4.73
C THR A 75 -13.78 7.14 4.84
N GLY A 76 -12.76 7.94 5.12
CA GLY A 76 -12.88 9.40 5.11
C GLY A 76 -13.31 9.94 3.74
N MET A 77 -12.71 9.44 2.67
CA MET A 77 -13.08 9.83 1.30
C MET A 77 -14.54 9.47 0.98
N GLY A 78 -15.03 8.30 1.41
CA GLY A 78 -16.44 7.93 1.29
C GLY A 78 -17.37 8.96 1.95
N ALA A 79 -17.00 9.46 3.14
CA ALA A 79 -17.76 10.49 3.84
C ALA A 79 -17.69 11.87 3.17
N MET A 80 -16.55 12.25 2.60
CA MET A 80 -16.33 13.57 2.00
C MET A 80 -16.82 13.66 0.55
N ALA A 81 -16.58 12.61 -0.25
CA ALA A 81 -16.86 12.60 -1.68
C ALA A 81 -18.18 11.86 -2.05
N GLY A 82 -18.79 11.12 -1.13
CA GLY A 82 -20.01 10.36 -1.40
C GLY A 82 -19.81 9.30 -2.48
N TYR A 83 -20.76 9.18 -3.41
CA TYR A 83 -20.73 8.16 -4.46
C TYR A 83 -19.52 8.27 -5.41
N SER A 84 -18.96 9.46 -5.60
CA SER A 84 -17.79 9.60 -6.46
C SER A 84 -16.54 8.87 -5.91
N ALA A 85 -16.47 8.57 -4.61
CA ALA A 85 -15.41 7.77 -4.03
C ALA A 85 -15.33 6.32 -4.58
N TYR A 86 -16.42 5.78 -5.13
CA TYR A 86 -16.41 4.46 -5.77
C TYR A 86 -15.51 4.37 -7.02
N TRP A 87 -15.10 5.50 -7.60
CA TRP A 87 -14.10 5.48 -8.66
C TRP A 87 -12.73 4.97 -8.19
N VAL A 88 -12.40 5.14 -6.92
CA VAL A 88 -11.21 4.51 -6.32
C VAL A 88 -11.35 2.99 -6.35
N VAL A 89 -12.51 2.47 -5.92
CA VAL A 89 -12.81 1.02 -5.92
C VAL A 89 -12.70 0.44 -7.32
N ILE A 90 -13.29 1.11 -8.32
CA ILE A 90 -13.24 0.67 -9.72
C ILE A 90 -11.79 0.66 -10.23
N GLY A 91 -11.05 1.72 -9.97
CA GLY A 91 -9.66 1.84 -10.43
C GLY A 91 -8.75 0.79 -9.81
N GLU A 92 -8.87 0.58 -8.51
CA GLU A 92 -8.05 -0.40 -7.80
C GLU A 92 -8.40 -1.83 -8.20
N LEU A 93 -9.70 -2.14 -8.30
CA LEU A 93 -10.17 -3.44 -8.78
C LEU A 93 -9.61 -3.77 -10.17
N LEU A 94 -9.64 -2.80 -11.09
CA LEU A 94 -9.06 -2.95 -12.42
C LEU A 94 -7.55 -3.14 -12.37
N GLY A 95 -6.83 -2.34 -11.58
CA GLY A 95 -5.38 -2.46 -11.41
C GLY A 95 -4.98 -3.85 -10.88
N VAL A 96 -5.63 -4.32 -9.84
CA VAL A 96 -5.41 -5.65 -9.26
C VAL A 96 -5.74 -6.75 -10.26
N PHE A 97 -6.91 -6.70 -10.89
CA PHE A 97 -7.31 -7.71 -11.87
C PHE A 97 -6.34 -7.78 -13.06
N VAL A 98 -5.98 -6.64 -13.65
CA VAL A 98 -5.03 -6.57 -14.78
C VAL A 98 -3.65 -7.12 -14.37
N SER A 99 -3.16 -6.75 -13.19
CA SER A 99 -1.89 -7.24 -12.65
C SER A 99 -1.87 -8.77 -12.52
N TRP A 100 -2.87 -9.34 -11.87
CA TRP A 100 -2.95 -10.80 -11.69
C TRP A 100 -3.25 -11.57 -12.98
N GLN A 101 -4.14 -11.05 -13.84
CA GLN A 101 -4.61 -11.73 -15.05
C GLN A 101 -3.54 -11.74 -16.16
N PHE A 102 -2.90 -10.59 -16.39
CA PHE A 102 -2.07 -10.40 -17.59
C PHE A 102 -0.58 -10.31 -17.30
N MET A 103 -0.19 -9.89 -16.08
CA MET A 103 1.20 -9.56 -15.77
C MET A 103 1.88 -10.60 -14.88
N ALA A 104 1.20 -11.08 -13.83
CA ALA A 104 1.78 -11.92 -12.79
C ALA A 104 2.45 -13.19 -13.34
N LYS A 105 1.82 -13.92 -14.25
CA LYS A 105 2.39 -15.14 -14.86
C LYS A 105 3.64 -14.84 -15.67
N ARG A 106 3.58 -13.83 -16.56
CA ARG A 106 4.73 -13.42 -17.37
C ARG A 106 5.91 -12.99 -16.50
N PHE A 107 5.60 -12.22 -15.46
CA PHE A 107 6.61 -11.76 -14.51
C PHE A 107 7.21 -12.94 -13.71
N LYS A 108 6.39 -13.82 -13.17
CA LYS A 108 6.80 -15.04 -12.46
C LYS A 108 7.74 -15.89 -13.31
N LYS A 109 7.34 -16.21 -14.52
CA LYS A 109 8.12 -17.02 -15.47
C LYS A 109 9.49 -16.41 -15.74
N ARG A 110 9.55 -15.11 -16.07
CA ARG A 110 10.80 -14.43 -16.35
C ARG A 110 11.67 -14.30 -15.11
N SER A 111 11.08 -13.96 -13.95
CA SER A 111 11.82 -13.84 -12.68
C SER A 111 12.42 -15.18 -12.22
N ASP A 112 11.75 -16.30 -12.50
CA ASP A 112 12.28 -17.63 -12.22
C ASP A 112 13.42 -18.02 -13.18
N ALA A 113 13.25 -17.77 -14.48
CA ALA A 113 14.28 -18.00 -15.47
C ALA A 113 15.57 -17.18 -15.21
N TYR A 114 15.41 -15.98 -14.65
CA TYR A 114 16.53 -15.12 -14.27
C TYR A 114 17.14 -15.46 -12.90
N GLY A 115 16.51 -16.33 -12.12
CA GLY A 115 16.91 -16.57 -10.73
C GLY A 115 16.81 -15.34 -9.83
N ALA A 116 15.97 -14.36 -10.22
CA ALA A 116 15.85 -13.09 -9.51
C ALA A 116 15.15 -13.27 -8.16
N ILE A 117 15.66 -12.57 -7.14
CA ILE A 117 15.07 -12.51 -5.79
C ILE A 117 14.78 -11.06 -5.34
N THR A 118 15.14 -10.08 -6.17
CA THR A 118 14.79 -8.66 -5.99
C THR A 118 14.33 -8.06 -7.33
N ILE A 119 13.63 -6.91 -7.27
CA ILE A 119 13.23 -6.20 -8.49
C ILE A 119 14.44 -5.67 -9.27
N PRO A 120 15.48 -5.07 -8.64
CA PRO A 120 16.71 -4.74 -9.35
C PRO A 120 17.43 -5.96 -9.97
N ASP A 121 17.42 -7.14 -9.32
CA ASP A 121 17.92 -8.39 -9.92
C ASP A 121 17.17 -8.75 -11.21
N TYR A 122 15.82 -8.67 -11.18
CA TYR A 122 14.98 -8.89 -12.35
C TYR A 122 15.34 -7.94 -13.50
N LEU A 123 15.40 -6.63 -13.23
CA LEU A 123 15.69 -5.63 -14.25
C LEU A 123 17.10 -5.82 -14.85
N GLN A 124 18.11 -6.07 -14.02
CA GLN A 124 19.47 -6.29 -14.48
C GLN A 124 19.57 -7.52 -15.38
N SER A 125 18.93 -8.61 -15.02
CA SER A 125 18.93 -9.85 -15.80
C SER A 125 18.13 -9.71 -17.09
N HIS A 126 16.97 -9.03 -17.03
CA HIS A 126 16.09 -8.80 -18.18
C HIS A 126 16.79 -8.04 -19.30
N PHE A 127 17.52 -6.98 -18.97
CA PHE A 127 18.25 -6.18 -19.97
C PHE A 127 19.67 -6.70 -20.27
N LYS A 128 20.12 -7.77 -19.61
CA LYS A 128 21.52 -8.27 -19.69
C LYS A 128 22.52 -7.14 -19.51
N THR A 129 22.33 -6.31 -18.47
CA THR A 129 23.19 -5.15 -18.24
C THR A 129 24.61 -5.57 -17.85
N THR A 130 25.61 -4.85 -18.36
CA THR A 130 27.02 -5.08 -18.03
C THR A 130 27.52 -4.18 -16.91
N THR A 131 26.73 -3.17 -16.55
CA THR A 131 27.05 -2.19 -15.51
C THR A 131 26.06 -2.29 -14.35
N HIS A 132 26.40 -1.74 -13.21
CA HIS A 132 25.50 -1.68 -12.05
C HIS A 132 24.60 -0.44 -12.03
N THR A 133 24.67 0.43 -13.07
CA THR A 133 23.98 1.74 -13.08
C THR A 133 22.47 1.60 -12.92
N LEU A 134 21.83 0.71 -13.69
CA LEU A 134 20.39 0.44 -13.59
C LEU A 134 20.00 -0.04 -12.19
N ARG A 135 20.78 -0.95 -11.61
CA ARG A 135 20.58 -1.46 -10.26
C ARG A 135 20.69 -0.37 -9.20
N ILE A 136 21.70 0.50 -9.32
CA ILE A 136 21.93 1.62 -8.40
C ILE A 136 20.74 2.58 -8.45
N ILE A 137 20.30 2.98 -9.64
CA ILE A 137 19.15 3.86 -9.82
C ILE A 137 17.89 3.24 -9.20
N ALA A 138 17.57 1.99 -9.55
CA ALA A 138 16.40 1.30 -9.04
C ALA A 138 16.43 1.17 -7.51
N ALA A 139 17.54 0.71 -6.93
CA ALA A 139 17.68 0.53 -5.49
C ALA A 139 17.63 1.86 -4.73
N THR A 140 18.26 2.93 -5.25
CA THR A 140 18.24 4.26 -4.62
C THR A 140 16.83 4.82 -4.56
N ILE A 141 16.13 4.85 -5.70
CA ILE A 141 14.75 5.38 -5.78
C ILE A 141 13.82 4.56 -4.88
N LEU A 142 13.98 3.23 -4.90
CA LEU A 142 13.19 2.33 -4.07
C LEU A 142 13.36 2.65 -2.58
N VAL A 143 14.59 2.79 -2.10
CA VAL A 143 14.87 3.11 -0.69
C VAL A 143 14.28 4.46 -0.30
N VAL A 144 14.44 5.50 -1.15
CA VAL A 144 13.91 6.84 -0.87
C VAL A 144 12.39 6.82 -0.67
N PHE A 145 11.65 6.28 -1.64
CA PHE A 145 10.18 6.27 -1.53
C PHE A 145 9.67 5.31 -0.47
N ILE A 146 10.35 4.19 -0.25
CA ILE A 146 9.97 3.27 0.84
C ILE A 146 10.11 3.94 2.20
N VAL A 147 11.20 4.65 2.46
CA VAL A 147 11.38 5.33 3.75
C VAL A 147 10.30 6.40 3.98
N ILE A 148 9.93 7.15 2.92
CA ILE A 148 8.83 8.13 2.98
C ILE A 148 7.50 7.42 3.24
N TYR A 149 7.23 6.31 2.56
CA TYR A 149 5.98 5.57 2.72
C TYR A 149 5.90 4.90 4.10
N VAL A 150 6.98 4.34 4.62
CA VAL A 150 7.02 3.82 6.01
C VAL A 150 6.81 4.93 7.02
N ALA A 151 7.38 6.12 6.79
CA ALA A 151 7.15 7.28 7.65
C ALA A 151 5.67 7.67 7.70
N SER A 152 4.98 7.69 6.56
CA SER A 152 3.53 7.94 6.52
C SER A 152 2.72 6.88 7.28
N GLN A 153 3.13 5.61 7.24
CA GLN A 153 2.46 4.55 7.98
C GLN A 153 2.67 4.66 9.51
N ILE A 154 3.87 5.04 9.95
CA ILE A 154 4.14 5.34 11.37
C ILE A 154 3.29 6.53 11.83
N ASP A 155 3.16 7.54 10.98
CA ASP A 155 2.34 8.71 11.22
C ASP A 155 0.86 8.34 11.41
N VAL A 156 0.30 7.56 10.50
CA VAL A 156 -1.08 7.03 10.61
C VAL A 156 -1.26 6.17 11.86
N THR A 157 -0.23 5.43 12.29
CA THR A 157 -0.29 4.68 13.55
C THR A 157 -0.50 5.61 14.73
N GLY A 158 0.21 6.73 14.79
CA GLY A 158 0.03 7.74 15.83
C GLY A 158 -1.38 8.32 15.85
N VAL A 159 -1.93 8.64 14.67
CA VAL A 159 -3.31 9.12 14.52
C VAL A 159 -4.33 8.06 14.98
N ALA A 160 -4.16 6.80 14.57
CA ALA A 160 -5.04 5.70 14.96
C ALA A 160 -5.06 5.46 16.48
N PHE A 161 -3.89 5.47 17.12
CA PHE A 161 -3.82 5.35 18.59
C PHE A 161 -4.47 6.53 19.30
N LYS A 162 -4.32 7.74 18.77
CA LYS A 162 -4.96 8.93 19.33
C LYS A 162 -6.48 8.88 19.18
N SER A 163 -7.00 8.55 18.00
CA SER A 163 -8.45 8.55 17.72
C SER A 163 -9.19 7.38 18.37
N MET A 164 -8.61 6.17 18.40
CA MET A 164 -9.30 4.96 18.88
C MET A 164 -8.99 4.58 20.33
N LEU A 165 -7.82 4.97 20.87
CA LEU A 165 -7.38 4.63 22.21
C LEU A 165 -7.23 5.83 23.13
N GLY A 166 -7.31 7.07 22.60
CA GLY A 166 -7.06 8.28 23.39
C GLY A 166 -5.60 8.44 23.84
N ILE A 167 -4.66 7.68 23.26
CA ILE A 167 -3.23 7.75 23.58
C ILE A 167 -2.61 8.92 22.80
N ASP A 168 -1.70 9.66 23.46
CA ASP A 168 -0.96 10.73 22.76
C ASP A 168 -0.33 10.23 21.47
N TYR A 169 -0.39 11.05 20.41
CA TYR A 169 0.11 10.71 19.08
C TYR A 169 1.54 10.18 19.09
N LYS A 170 2.47 10.86 19.81
CA LYS A 170 3.90 10.48 19.81
C LYS A 170 4.09 9.13 20.49
N ILE A 171 3.36 8.90 21.58
CA ILE A 171 3.40 7.62 22.31
C ILE A 171 2.82 6.50 21.44
N GLY A 172 1.68 6.74 20.80
CA GLY A 172 1.05 5.78 19.89
C GLY A 172 1.95 5.39 18.70
N ALA A 173 2.55 6.39 18.05
CA ALA A 173 3.49 6.16 16.96
C ALA A 173 4.72 5.34 17.41
N LEU A 174 5.28 5.63 18.59
CA LEU A 174 6.40 4.88 19.17
C LEU A 174 6.00 3.44 19.50
N ILE A 175 4.85 3.22 20.14
CA ILE A 175 4.36 1.87 20.46
C ILE A 175 4.20 1.05 19.19
N GLY A 176 3.49 1.57 18.17
CA GLY A 176 3.32 0.87 16.89
C GLY A 176 4.64 0.57 16.20
N PHE A 177 5.55 1.55 16.18
CA PHE A 177 6.89 1.38 15.64
C PHE A 177 7.66 0.23 16.30
N PHE A 178 7.70 0.17 17.63
CA PHE A 178 8.42 -0.90 18.34
C PHE A 178 7.77 -2.27 18.17
N ILE A 179 6.44 -2.34 18.10
CA ILE A 179 5.74 -3.60 17.81
C ILE A 179 6.17 -4.15 16.45
N VAL A 180 6.14 -3.32 15.41
CA VAL A 180 6.53 -3.73 14.05
C VAL A 180 8.00 -4.16 14.03
N LEU A 181 8.90 -3.33 14.56
CA LEU A 181 10.32 -3.61 14.56
C LEU A 181 10.66 -4.94 15.25
N ALA A 182 9.96 -5.26 16.33
CA ALA A 182 10.26 -6.44 17.14
C ALA A 182 9.96 -7.76 16.41
N TYR A 183 8.86 -7.89 15.65
CA TYR A 183 8.56 -9.15 14.96
C TYR A 183 9.21 -9.28 13.57
N ILE A 184 9.42 -8.16 12.84
CA ILE A 184 10.11 -8.18 11.54
C ILE A 184 11.56 -8.62 11.69
N PHE A 185 12.24 -8.16 12.73
CA PHE A 185 13.64 -8.46 12.99
C PHE A 185 13.95 -9.96 13.00
N VAL A 186 12.97 -10.78 13.40
CA VAL A 186 13.16 -12.21 13.60
C VAL A 186 12.86 -13.02 12.34
N GLY A 187 11.82 -12.69 11.59
CA GLY A 187 11.20 -13.63 10.64
C GLY A 187 11.31 -13.31 9.15
N GLY A 188 11.87 -12.17 8.72
CA GLY A 188 12.02 -11.81 7.31
C GLY A 188 10.72 -11.92 6.50
N PHE A 189 10.83 -12.15 5.18
CA PHE A 189 9.69 -12.20 4.26
C PHE A 189 8.67 -13.32 4.58
N VAL A 190 9.12 -14.47 5.09
CA VAL A 190 8.19 -15.57 5.44
C VAL A 190 7.28 -15.14 6.59
N ALA A 191 7.84 -14.44 7.59
CA ALA A 191 7.03 -13.91 8.68
C ALA A 191 6.06 -12.84 8.19
N ALA A 192 6.50 -11.92 7.33
CA ALA A 192 5.63 -10.91 6.74
C ALA A 192 4.45 -11.56 6.00
N VAL A 193 4.69 -12.51 5.10
CA VAL A 193 3.61 -13.18 4.35
C VAL A 193 2.64 -13.95 5.26
N TRP A 194 3.12 -14.57 6.34
CA TRP A 194 2.25 -15.28 7.26
C TRP A 194 1.47 -14.35 8.19
N SER A 195 2.11 -13.26 8.67
CA SER A 195 1.39 -12.22 9.41
C SER A 195 0.37 -11.52 8.52
N ASP A 196 0.72 -11.21 7.27
CA ASP A 196 -0.18 -10.60 6.29
C ASP A 196 -1.41 -11.48 5.99
N LEU A 197 -1.25 -12.81 5.93
CA LEU A 197 -2.38 -13.72 5.78
C LEU A 197 -3.36 -13.59 6.95
N PHE A 198 -2.86 -13.59 8.18
CA PHE A 198 -3.67 -13.42 9.38
C PHE A 198 -4.29 -12.00 9.45
N GLN A 199 -3.49 -10.99 9.22
CA GLN A 199 -3.90 -9.59 9.23
C GLN A 199 -4.91 -9.27 8.13
N GLY A 200 -4.66 -9.74 6.90
CA GLY A 200 -5.58 -9.57 5.79
C GLY A 200 -6.92 -10.26 6.02
N PHE A 201 -6.92 -11.43 6.69
CA PHE A 201 -8.16 -12.10 7.06
C PHE A 201 -8.97 -11.29 8.08
N LEU A 202 -8.31 -10.71 9.09
CA LEU A 202 -8.96 -9.80 10.05
C LEU A 202 -9.53 -8.56 9.35
N MET A 203 -8.74 -7.94 8.45
CA MET A 203 -9.19 -6.78 7.67
C MET A 203 -10.41 -7.12 6.81
N PHE A 204 -10.38 -8.24 6.10
CA PHE A 204 -11.47 -8.66 5.23
C PHE A 204 -12.77 -8.85 6.03
N ILE A 205 -12.73 -9.63 7.10
CA ILE A 205 -13.93 -9.87 7.93
C ILE A 205 -14.43 -8.57 8.55
N GLY A 206 -13.55 -7.79 9.17
CA GLY A 206 -13.94 -6.57 9.88
C GLY A 206 -14.55 -5.53 8.96
N LEU A 207 -13.89 -5.23 7.83
CA LEU A 207 -14.39 -4.24 6.87
C LEU A 207 -15.71 -4.67 6.25
N VAL A 208 -15.85 -5.93 5.82
CA VAL A 208 -17.07 -6.39 5.15
C VAL A 208 -18.26 -6.46 6.11
N LEU A 209 -18.04 -6.85 7.36
CA LEU A 209 -19.12 -6.94 8.35
C LEU A 209 -19.54 -5.60 8.91
N LEU A 210 -18.63 -4.63 9.06
CA LEU A 210 -18.95 -3.36 9.70
C LEU A 210 -20.09 -2.59 9.03
N PRO A 211 -20.09 -2.31 7.72
CA PRO A 211 -21.20 -1.58 7.09
C PRO A 211 -22.53 -2.33 7.16
N ILE A 212 -22.49 -3.68 7.21
CA ILE A 212 -23.68 -4.50 7.38
C ILE A 212 -24.26 -4.28 8.78
N VAL A 213 -23.42 -4.37 9.83
CA VAL A 213 -23.86 -4.14 11.22
C VAL A 213 -24.39 -2.73 11.37
N VAL A 214 -23.67 -1.73 10.88
CA VAL A 214 -24.10 -0.32 10.93
C VAL A 214 -25.44 -0.13 10.23
N TRP A 215 -25.59 -0.67 9.02
CA TRP A 215 -26.83 -0.59 8.25
C TRP A 215 -28.02 -1.13 9.03
N PHE A 216 -27.93 -2.30 9.63
CA PHE A 216 -29.02 -2.89 10.40
C PHE A 216 -29.28 -2.21 11.76
N SER A 217 -28.31 -1.45 12.26
CA SER A 217 -28.41 -0.73 13.54
C SER A 217 -28.92 0.71 13.38
N MET A 218 -28.85 1.28 12.16
CA MET A 218 -29.37 2.61 11.85
C MET A 218 -30.89 2.55 11.59
N ASP A 219 -31.59 3.64 11.90
CA ASP A 219 -32.97 3.84 11.41
C ASP A 219 -32.92 4.14 9.91
N HIS A 220 -33.49 3.25 9.11
CA HIS A 220 -33.34 3.26 7.64
C HIS A 220 -34.12 4.37 6.92
N GLY A 221 -35.00 5.10 7.58
CA GLY A 221 -35.72 6.27 7.08
C GLY A 221 -36.04 6.23 5.59
N ALA A 222 -35.45 7.16 4.86
CA ALA A 222 -35.61 7.29 3.41
C ALA A 222 -34.54 6.53 2.57
N GLY A 223 -33.61 5.79 3.19
CA GLY A 223 -32.50 5.09 2.52
C GLY A 223 -31.25 5.96 2.27
N VAL A 224 -30.16 5.32 1.81
CA VAL A 224 -28.82 5.95 1.68
C VAL A 224 -28.84 7.18 0.76
N THR A 225 -29.41 7.04 -0.43
CA THR A 225 -29.46 8.14 -1.43
C THR A 225 -30.25 9.34 -0.90
N ALA A 226 -31.37 9.10 -0.26
CA ALA A 226 -32.19 10.18 0.30
C ALA A 226 -31.49 10.82 1.52
N GLY A 227 -30.82 10.03 2.36
CA GLY A 227 -30.04 10.53 3.48
C GLY A 227 -28.90 11.45 3.03
N LEU A 228 -28.15 11.07 1.99
CA LEU A 228 -27.11 11.92 1.40
C LEU A 228 -27.70 13.20 0.78
N ASN A 229 -28.80 13.08 0.00
CA ASN A 229 -29.44 14.23 -0.62
C ASN A 229 -30.00 15.25 0.40
N ALA A 230 -30.41 14.78 1.57
CA ALA A 230 -30.86 15.65 2.66
C ALA A 230 -29.71 16.45 3.31
N ILE A 231 -28.46 16.00 3.15
CA ILE A 231 -27.27 16.70 3.67
C ILE A 231 -26.69 17.59 2.59
N ASP A 232 -26.39 17.02 1.42
CA ASP A 232 -25.82 17.67 0.25
C ASP A 232 -26.09 16.83 -1.01
N PRO A 233 -26.95 17.30 -1.93
CA PRO A 233 -27.28 16.56 -3.16
C PRO A 233 -26.07 16.22 -4.04
N THR A 234 -24.96 16.96 -3.94
CA THR A 234 -23.74 16.67 -4.70
C THR A 234 -23.08 15.36 -4.30
N LEU A 235 -23.31 14.87 -3.09
CA LEU A 235 -22.77 13.59 -2.59
C LEU A 235 -23.31 12.36 -3.34
N THR A 236 -24.45 12.48 -4.01
CA THR A 236 -25.04 11.41 -4.82
C THR A 236 -24.59 11.45 -6.28
N GLN A 237 -23.80 12.45 -6.67
CA GLN A 237 -23.31 12.60 -8.05
C GLN A 237 -22.07 11.75 -8.26
N ILE A 238 -22.22 10.60 -8.91
CA ILE A 238 -21.11 9.67 -9.18
C ILE A 238 -20.06 10.26 -10.13
N MET A 239 -20.45 11.18 -11.02
CA MET A 239 -19.55 11.81 -11.99
C MET A 239 -18.78 13.02 -11.42
N GLY A 240 -18.84 13.23 -10.10
CA GLY A 240 -18.11 14.31 -9.42
C GLY A 240 -19.03 15.44 -8.93
N ARG A 241 -18.55 16.22 -7.98
CA ARG A 241 -19.31 17.21 -7.22
C ARG A 241 -19.19 18.64 -7.73
N SER A 242 -18.26 18.88 -8.68
CA SER A 242 -18.02 20.22 -9.25
C SER A 242 -19.06 20.56 -10.32
N THR A 243 -19.33 21.85 -10.49
CA THR A 243 -20.05 22.37 -11.65
C THR A 243 -19.19 22.42 -12.91
N ASP A 244 -17.86 22.35 -12.74
CA ASP A 244 -16.89 22.26 -13.84
C ASP A 244 -16.71 20.78 -14.27
N GLY A 245 -17.12 20.45 -15.49
CA GLY A 245 -16.99 19.10 -16.04
C GLY A 245 -15.54 18.63 -16.21
N PHE A 246 -14.60 19.53 -16.48
CA PHE A 246 -13.17 19.19 -16.53
C PHE A 246 -12.63 18.83 -15.15
N MET A 247 -13.01 19.57 -14.11
CA MET A 247 -12.66 19.27 -12.74
C MET A 247 -13.16 17.87 -12.34
N ASN A 248 -14.41 17.55 -12.68
CA ASN A 248 -14.97 16.22 -12.42
C ASN A 248 -14.19 15.11 -13.14
N LEU A 249 -13.84 15.33 -14.42
CA LEU A 249 -13.01 14.38 -15.18
C LEU A 249 -11.66 14.15 -14.51
N PHE A 250 -10.96 15.20 -14.10
CA PHE A 250 -9.67 15.09 -13.43
C PHE A 250 -9.80 14.39 -12.07
N THR A 251 -10.86 14.65 -11.32
CA THR A 251 -11.15 13.95 -10.05
C THR A 251 -11.39 12.45 -10.27
N ILE A 252 -12.22 12.09 -11.25
CA ILE A 252 -12.48 10.67 -11.59
C ILE A 252 -11.20 9.97 -12.04
N LEU A 253 -10.40 10.62 -12.87
CA LEU A 253 -9.11 10.07 -13.29
C LEU A 253 -8.15 9.92 -12.10
N GLY A 254 -8.07 10.92 -11.22
CA GLY A 254 -7.25 10.84 -10.01
C GLY A 254 -7.62 9.66 -9.13
N PHE A 255 -8.90 9.47 -8.86
CA PHE A 255 -9.41 8.36 -8.06
C PHE A 255 -9.17 7.01 -8.75
N SER A 256 -9.53 6.88 -10.03
CA SER A 256 -9.40 5.62 -10.77
C SER A 256 -7.94 5.22 -11.01
N MET A 257 -7.04 6.19 -11.20
CA MET A 257 -5.64 5.90 -11.53
C MET A 257 -4.81 5.45 -10.32
N ILE A 258 -5.35 5.50 -9.08
CA ILE A 258 -4.70 4.89 -7.88
C ILE A 258 -4.36 3.42 -8.15
N GLY A 259 -5.22 2.70 -8.86
CA GLY A 259 -5.01 1.31 -9.26
C GLY A 259 -3.79 1.06 -10.16
N LEU A 260 -3.23 2.07 -10.84
CA LEU A 260 -2.00 1.94 -11.63
C LEU A 260 -0.82 1.43 -10.79
N GLY A 261 -0.82 1.70 -9.49
CA GLY A 261 0.22 1.23 -8.59
C GLY A 261 0.31 -0.30 -8.48
N PHE A 262 -0.76 -1.04 -8.74
CA PHE A 262 -0.72 -2.51 -8.72
C PHE A 262 -0.09 -3.12 -9.97
N LEU A 263 0.19 -2.33 -11.02
CA LEU A 263 0.72 -2.81 -12.29
C LEU A 263 2.26 -2.96 -12.33
N GLY A 264 2.93 -2.94 -11.19
CA GLY A 264 4.38 -3.08 -11.17
C GLY A 264 5.07 -2.67 -9.88
N SER A 265 4.34 -2.29 -8.84
CA SER A 265 4.95 -1.91 -7.55
C SER A 265 5.76 -3.04 -6.95
N PRO A 266 7.03 -2.79 -6.58
CA PRO A 266 7.97 -3.79 -6.10
C PRO A 266 7.46 -4.62 -4.94
N GLN A 267 6.76 -4.02 -3.95
CA GLN A 267 6.21 -4.71 -2.80
C GLN A 267 5.12 -5.73 -3.18
N VAL A 268 4.37 -5.50 -4.26
CA VAL A 268 3.39 -6.45 -4.79
C VAL A 268 4.09 -7.52 -5.63
N TYR A 269 5.01 -7.13 -6.50
CA TYR A 269 5.67 -8.02 -7.46
C TYR A 269 6.65 -9.01 -6.82
N VAL A 270 7.24 -8.66 -5.69
CA VAL A 270 8.03 -9.60 -4.89
C VAL A 270 7.19 -10.80 -4.42
N ARG A 271 5.88 -10.60 -4.23
CA ARG A 271 4.95 -11.69 -3.89
C ARG A 271 4.68 -12.61 -5.07
N PHE A 272 4.62 -12.08 -6.29
CA PHE A 272 4.57 -12.92 -7.50
C PHE A 272 5.87 -13.72 -7.70
N MET A 273 7.04 -13.18 -7.31
CA MET A 273 8.27 -13.98 -7.27
C MET A 273 8.18 -15.14 -6.28
N SER A 274 7.52 -14.92 -5.14
CA SER A 274 7.44 -15.88 -4.03
C SER A 274 6.48 -17.03 -4.26
N ILE A 275 5.50 -16.90 -5.17
CA ILE A 275 4.48 -17.90 -5.42
C ILE A 275 5.08 -19.18 -6.02
N LYS A 276 4.50 -20.33 -5.67
CA LYS A 276 5.05 -21.64 -6.03
C LYS A 276 5.08 -21.91 -7.52
N ASN A 277 4.00 -21.61 -8.23
CA ASN A 277 3.85 -21.84 -9.67
C ASN A 277 2.71 -21.00 -10.27
N GLU A 278 2.57 -21.06 -11.60
CA GLU A 278 1.57 -20.28 -12.34
C GLU A 278 0.13 -20.70 -12.04
N LYS A 279 -0.13 -22.00 -11.74
CA LYS A 279 -1.47 -22.48 -11.37
C LYS A 279 -1.97 -21.85 -10.06
N GLU A 280 -1.06 -21.54 -9.15
CA GLU A 280 -1.39 -20.82 -7.93
C GLU A 280 -1.75 -19.35 -8.22
N ILE A 281 -1.19 -18.72 -9.27
CA ILE A 281 -1.57 -17.38 -9.69
C ILE A 281 -3.03 -17.34 -10.18
N ASP A 282 -3.48 -18.36 -10.93
CA ASP A 282 -4.87 -18.42 -11.40
C ASP A 282 -5.87 -18.49 -10.27
N LYS A 283 -5.54 -19.21 -9.20
CA LYS A 283 -6.38 -19.28 -8.00
C LYS A 283 -6.32 -17.97 -7.20
N GLY A 284 -5.12 -17.46 -6.98
CA GLY A 284 -4.89 -16.24 -6.21
C GLY A 284 -5.54 -15.00 -6.83
N LYS A 285 -5.65 -14.94 -8.15
CA LYS A 285 -6.34 -13.87 -8.88
C LYS A 285 -7.75 -13.60 -8.33
N TRP A 286 -8.56 -14.65 -8.21
CA TRP A 286 -9.94 -14.49 -7.76
C TRP A 286 -10.02 -14.12 -6.28
N VAL A 287 -9.11 -14.63 -5.46
CA VAL A 287 -9.02 -14.25 -4.04
C VAL A 287 -8.66 -12.77 -3.92
N ALA A 288 -7.63 -12.31 -4.63
CA ALA A 288 -7.20 -10.92 -4.58
C ALA A 288 -8.27 -9.97 -5.12
N THR A 289 -8.91 -10.31 -6.26
CA THR A 289 -9.94 -9.46 -6.88
C THR A 289 -11.19 -9.37 -6.00
N THR A 290 -11.64 -10.47 -5.39
CA THR A 290 -12.79 -10.47 -4.48
C THR A 290 -12.48 -9.70 -3.19
N PHE A 291 -11.27 -9.88 -2.66
CA PHE A 291 -10.81 -9.12 -1.50
C PHE A 291 -10.93 -7.61 -1.78
N THR A 292 -10.29 -7.12 -2.85
CA THR A 292 -10.33 -5.71 -3.25
C THR A 292 -11.75 -5.19 -3.39
N LEU A 293 -12.57 -5.87 -4.19
CA LEU A 293 -13.94 -5.43 -4.42
C LEU A 293 -14.72 -5.24 -3.12
N LEU A 294 -14.65 -6.21 -2.22
CA LEU A 294 -15.46 -6.21 -1.01
C LEU A 294 -14.92 -5.26 0.06
N THR A 295 -13.60 -5.20 0.26
CA THR A 295 -13.00 -4.34 1.30
C THR A 295 -13.05 -2.88 0.93
N ASP A 296 -12.76 -2.53 -0.33
CA ASP A 296 -12.75 -1.14 -0.76
C ASP A 296 -14.18 -0.58 -0.86
N ALA A 297 -15.12 -1.36 -1.43
CA ALA A 297 -16.52 -0.98 -1.44
C ALA A 297 -17.09 -0.82 -0.02
N ALA A 298 -16.71 -1.72 0.90
CA ALA A 298 -17.09 -1.62 2.31
C ALA A 298 -16.52 -0.35 2.96
N ALA A 299 -15.25 -0.01 2.72
CA ALA A 299 -14.63 1.19 3.27
C ALA A 299 -15.35 2.47 2.81
N VAL A 300 -15.64 2.61 1.51
CA VAL A 300 -16.45 3.73 0.97
C VAL A 300 -17.84 3.76 1.60
N THR A 301 -18.49 2.60 1.70
CA THR A 301 -19.84 2.49 2.31
C THR A 301 -19.83 2.91 3.78
N ILE A 302 -18.82 2.49 4.57
CA ILE A 302 -18.65 2.92 5.97
C ILE A 302 -18.61 4.46 6.04
N GLY A 303 -17.82 5.09 5.17
CA GLY A 303 -17.73 6.55 5.10
C GLY A 303 -19.08 7.22 4.80
N ILE A 304 -19.81 6.70 3.82
CA ILE A 304 -21.13 7.20 3.45
C ILE A 304 -22.13 7.07 4.60
N LEU A 305 -22.16 5.91 5.27
CA LEU A 305 -23.05 5.69 6.42
C LEU A 305 -22.69 6.62 7.59
N ALA A 306 -21.40 6.81 7.88
CA ALA A 306 -20.96 7.77 8.89
C ALA A 306 -21.37 9.20 8.55
N ARG A 307 -21.26 9.60 7.29
CA ARG A 307 -21.72 10.91 6.82
C ARG A 307 -23.20 11.13 7.12
N ILE A 308 -24.06 10.15 6.79
CA ILE A 308 -25.50 10.22 7.03
C ILE A 308 -25.83 10.26 8.53
N TYR A 309 -25.11 9.48 9.35
CA TYR A 309 -25.41 9.37 10.77
C TYR A 309 -24.96 10.58 11.57
N PHE A 310 -23.73 11.05 11.36
CA PHE A 310 -23.09 12.05 12.21
C PHE A 310 -23.29 13.50 11.73
N THR A 311 -23.66 13.74 10.47
CA THR A 311 -23.76 15.11 9.92
C THR A 311 -25.17 15.47 9.50
N ARG A 312 -25.43 16.80 9.38
CA ARG A 312 -26.70 17.37 8.92
C ARG A 312 -26.42 18.45 7.88
N GLU A 313 -27.46 18.88 7.16
CA GLU A 313 -27.40 20.00 6.21
C GLU A 313 -26.78 21.25 6.86
N GLY A 314 -25.87 21.92 6.15
CA GLY A 314 -25.19 23.14 6.59
C GLY A 314 -24.05 22.93 7.62
N GLN A 315 -23.79 21.71 8.06
CA GLN A 315 -22.67 21.43 8.94
C GLN A 315 -21.38 21.17 8.15
N ASP A 316 -20.25 21.68 8.68
CA ASP A 316 -18.94 21.37 8.13
C ASP A 316 -18.52 19.93 8.52
N PRO A 317 -18.37 19.03 7.53
CA PRO A 317 -17.97 17.65 7.81
C PRO A 317 -16.57 17.50 8.40
N GLU A 318 -15.64 18.40 8.08
CA GLU A 318 -14.28 18.33 8.61
C GLU A 318 -14.22 18.64 10.11
N VAL A 319 -15.10 19.51 10.59
CA VAL A 319 -15.23 19.80 12.03
C VAL A 319 -15.78 18.59 12.79
N ILE A 320 -16.72 17.84 12.19
CA ILE A 320 -17.40 16.73 12.86
C ILE A 320 -16.62 15.43 12.73
N LEU A 321 -16.19 15.11 11.49
CA LEU A 321 -15.58 13.82 11.15
C LEU A 321 -14.04 13.84 11.19
N GLY A 322 -13.45 14.99 11.54
CA GLY A 322 -12.01 15.21 11.49
C GLY A 322 -11.52 15.57 10.09
N ASN A 323 -10.27 15.97 10.01
CA ASN A 323 -9.63 16.41 8.78
C ASN A 323 -9.73 15.33 7.68
N SER A 324 -10.42 15.63 6.59
CA SER A 324 -10.74 14.67 5.52
C SER A 324 -11.44 13.38 5.99
N GLY A 325 -12.14 13.41 7.12
CA GLY A 325 -12.88 12.28 7.66
C GLY A 325 -12.01 11.23 8.38
N GLU A 326 -10.84 11.60 8.87
CA GLU A 326 -9.90 10.67 9.54
C GLU A 326 -10.47 9.98 10.79
N ASN A 327 -11.50 10.59 11.43
CA ASN A 327 -12.16 10.03 12.61
C ASN A 327 -13.37 9.15 12.27
N VAL A 328 -13.75 9.02 11.01
CA VAL A 328 -14.94 8.27 10.58
C VAL A 328 -14.97 6.85 11.14
N LEU A 329 -13.86 6.11 10.98
CA LEU A 329 -13.82 4.70 11.40
C LEU A 329 -13.90 4.56 12.92
N SER A 330 -13.20 5.40 13.68
CA SER A 330 -13.25 5.37 15.15
C SER A 330 -14.66 5.74 15.67
N MET A 331 -15.27 6.80 15.11
CA MET A 331 -16.61 7.24 15.52
C MET A 331 -17.65 6.16 15.24
N ILE A 332 -17.65 5.57 14.05
CA ILE A 332 -18.67 4.57 13.68
C ILE A 332 -18.50 3.26 14.46
N THR A 333 -17.26 2.86 14.75
CA THR A 333 -17.01 1.66 15.54
C THR A 333 -17.40 1.86 17.00
N GLU A 334 -17.12 3.02 17.59
CA GLU A 334 -17.47 3.33 18.98
C GLU A 334 -18.97 3.50 19.18
N GLU A 335 -19.69 3.99 18.17
CA GLU A 335 -21.15 4.16 18.24
C GLU A 335 -21.93 2.84 18.13
N PHE A 336 -21.50 1.98 17.19
CA PHE A 336 -22.31 0.80 16.80
C PHE A 336 -21.79 -0.53 17.37
N LEU A 337 -20.59 -0.59 17.91
CA LEU A 337 -20.00 -1.85 18.36
C LEU A 337 -19.77 -1.89 19.88
N PRO A 338 -19.91 -3.07 20.50
CA PRO A 338 -19.48 -3.26 21.89
C PRO A 338 -17.95 -3.14 21.99
N THR A 339 -17.45 -2.74 23.16
CA THR A 339 -16.04 -2.43 23.43
C THR A 339 -15.05 -3.49 22.92
N ILE A 340 -15.39 -4.78 23.05
CA ILE A 340 -14.52 -5.86 22.59
C ILE A 340 -14.36 -5.85 21.05
N LEU A 341 -15.42 -5.54 20.31
CA LEU A 341 -15.36 -5.42 18.84
C LEU A 341 -14.64 -4.14 18.44
N VAL A 342 -14.82 -3.03 19.17
CA VAL A 342 -13.99 -1.82 18.96
C VAL A 342 -12.51 -2.15 19.12
N ALA A 343 -12.15 -2.92 20.15
CA ALA A 343 -10.77 -3.36 20.38
C ALA A 343 -10.23 -4.23 19.23
N ILE A 344 -11.05 -5.10 18.65
CA ILE A 344 -10.69 -5.88 17.45
C ILE A 344 -10.48 -4.94 16.25
N PHE A 345 -11.30 -3.88 16.11
CA PHE A 345 -11.09 -2.89 15.06
C PHE A 345 -9.79 -2.09 15.22
N VAL A 346 -9.35 -1.80 16.45
CA VAL A 346 -8.00 -1.27 16.67
C VAL A 346 -6.93 -2.22 16.11
N ALA A 347 -7.06 -3.53 16.39
CA ALA A 347 -6.14 -4.52 15.85
C ALA A 347 -6.23 -4.63 14.31
N ILE A 348 -7.41 -4.45 13.71
CA ILE A 348 -7.60 -4.41 12.25
C ILE A 348 -6.89 -3.21 11.62
N VAL A 349 -7.02 -2.02 12.20
CA VAL A 349 -6.31 -0.81 11.74
C VAL A 349 -4.80 -1.02 11.82
N LEU A 350 -4.31 -1.56 12.94
CA LEU A 350 -2.91 -1.90 13.08
C LEU A 350 -2.47 -2.99 12.09
N SER A 351 -3.33 -3.95 11.77
CA SER A 351 -3.05 -4.98 10.77
C SER A 351 -2.74 -4.38 9.40
N ALA A 352 -3.56 -3.44 8.94
CA ALA A 352 -3.36 -2.77 7.66
C ALA A 352 -2.06 -1.97 7.62
N ILE A 353 -1.75 -1.26 8.69
CA ILE A 353 -0.55 -0.44 8.79
C ILE A 353 0.71 -1.33 8.88
N MET A 354 0.69 -2.33 9.75
CA MET A 354 1.83 -3.18 10.05
C MET A 354 2.23 -4.07 8.87
N SER A 355 1.27 -4.67 8.15
CA SER A 355 1.52 -5.48 6.95
C SER A 355 2.19 -4.68 5.82
N THR A 356 1.97 -3.37 5.79
CA THR A 356 2.64 -2.48 4.84
C THR A 356 4.05 -2.13 5.30
N ILE A 357 4.22 -1.74 6.57
CA ILE A 357 5.54 -1.36 7.11
C ILE A 357 6.53 -2.51 6.99
N ASP A 358 6.14 -3.73 7.41
CA ASP A 358 7.03 -4.89 7.42
C ASP A 358 7.50 -5.24 6.01
N SER A 359 6.58 -5.26 5.08
CA SER A 359 6.83 -5.57 3.68
C SER A 359 7.75 -4.55 3.02
N LEU A 360 7.51 -3.26 3.26
CA LEU A 360 8.33 -2.18 2.74
C LEU A 360 9.74 -2.19 3.35
N LEU A 361 9.88 -2.40 4.65
CA LEU A 361 11.18 -2.46 5.31
C LEU A 361 12.03 -3.66 4.83
N ILE A 362 11.42 -4.82 4.62
CA ILE A 362 12.12 -5.99 4.06
C ILE A 362 12.57 -5.70 2.62
N LEU A 363 11.73 -5.08 1.81
CA LEU A 363 12.03 -4.73 0.43
C LEU A 363 13.19 -3.72 0.36
N ALA A 364 13.16 -2.64 1.15
CA ALA A 364 14.23 -1.65 1.20
C ALA A 364 15.54 -2.24 1.77
N SER A 365 15.43 -3.10 2.78
CA SER A 365 16.57 -3.85 3.31
C SER A 365 17.21 -4.72 2.23
N SER A 366 16.41 -5.37 1.38
CA SER A 366 16.94 -6.16 0.26
C SER A 366 17.69 -5.28 -0.75
N ALA A 367 17.18 -4.10 -1.07
CA ALA A 367 17.83 -3.14 -1.94
C ALA A 367 19.20 -2.70 -1.41
N ILE A 368 19.28 -2.36 -0.11
CA ILE A 368 20.57 -1.96 0.51
C ILE A 368 21.52 -3.15 0.59
N THR A 369 21.06 -4.29 1.07
CA THR A 369 21.94 -5.41 1.40
C THR A 369 22.31 -6.24 0.17
N ARG A 370 21.30 -6.63 -0.62
CA ARG A 370 21.51 -7.45 -1.82
C ARG A 370 22.02 -6.62 -2.98
N ASP A 371 21.30 -5.52 -3.29
CA ASP A 371 21.55 -4.78 -4.53
C ASP A 371 22.74 -3.84 -4.43
N PHE A 372 22.95 -3.15 -3.31
CA PHE A 372 24.15 -2.35 -3.10
C PHE A 372 25.29 -3.18 -2.52
N TYR A 373 25.13 -3.65 -1.27
CA TYR A 373 26.27 -4.19 -0.54
C TYR A 373 26.83 -5.46 -1.17
N GLN A 374 26.01 -6.48 -1.42
CA GLN A 374 26.49 -7.75 -1.99
C GLN A 374 26.90 -7.58 -3.45
N LYS A 375 26.00 -7.09 -4.31
CA LYS A 375 26.25 -7.15 -5.76
C LYS A 375 27.30 -6.15 -6.25
N ILE A 376 27.52 -5.05 -5.54
CA ILE A 376 28.49 -4.01 -5.95
C ILE A 376 29.80 -4.10 -5.16
N PHE A 377 29.71 -4.19 -3.82
CA PHE A 377 30.92 -4.06 -2.98
C PHE A 377 31.51 -5.39 -2.51
N ARG A 378 30.69 -6.43 -2.26
CA ARG A 378 31.14 -7.71 -1.68
C ARG A 378 30.46 -8.93 -2.32
N PRO A 379 30.74 -9.25 -3.62
CA PRO A 379 30.04 -10.33 -4.34
C PRO A 379 30.12 -11.72 -3.69
N ASN A 380 31.20 -12.01 -2.96
CA ASN A 380 31.49 -13.31 -2.37
C ASN A 380 31.13 -13.40 -0.87
N ILE A 381 30.32 -12.48 -0.33
CA ILE A 381 29.94 -12.51 1.08
C ILE A 381 29.01 -13.70 1.38
N LYS A 382 29.19 -14.32 2.55
CA LYS A 382 28.35 -15.43 3.00
C LYS A 382 26.92 -14.97 3.36
N ASP A 383 25.92 -15.80 3.11
CA ASP A 383 24.50 -15.52 3.37
C ASP A 383 24.21 -15.18 4.84
N GLU A 384 24.90 -15.83 5.80
CA GLU A 384 24.73 -15.51 7.22
C GLU A 384 25.12 -14.07 7.57
N SER A 385 26.21 -13.58 6.99
CA SER A 385 26.67 -12.20 7.17
C SER A 385 25.71 -11.22 6.51
N LEU A 386 25.16 -11.55 5.34
CA LEU A 386 24.14 -10.76 4.66
C LEU A 386 22.87 -10.63 5.49
N THR A 387 22.42 -11.70 6.12
CA THR A 387 21.23 -11.67 6.99
C THR A 387 21.42 -10.70 8.16
N LYS A 388 22.61 -10.68 8.78
CA LYS A 388 22.92 -9.70 9.84
C LYS A 388 22.89 -8.27 9.34
N ILE A 389 23.51 -7.99 8.18
CA ILE A 389 23.53 -6.67 7.56
C ILE A 389 22.11 -6.24 7.18
N SER A 390 21.30 -7.16 6.64
CA SER A 390 19.91 -6.91 6.31
C SER A 390 19.09 -6.45 7.53
N ARG A 391 19.24 -7.14 8.66
CA ARG A 391 18.60 -6.75 9.92
C ARG A 391 19.02 -5.36 10.40
N ILE A 392 20.32 -5.06 10.36
CA ILE A 392 20.85 -3.73 10.73
C ILE A 392 20.30 -2.65 9.79
N SER A 393 20.29 -2.89 8.48
CA SER A 393 19.73 -1.97 7.49
C SER A 393 18.23 -1.71 7.74
N THR A 394 17.45 -2.76 8.07
CA THR A 394 16.04 -2.62 8.44
C THR A 394 15.86 -1.68 9.64
N ILE A 395 16.65 -1.85 10.69
CA ILE A 395 16.61 -0.99 11.88
C ILE A 395 16.94 0.46 11.52
N ILE A 396 18.01 0.70 10.78
CA ILE A 396 18.43 2.06 10.39
C ILE A 396 17.32 2.74 9.59
N MET A 397 16.74 2.05 8.60
CA MET A 397 15.66 2.61 7.79
C MET A 397 14.39 2.87 8.60
N ALA A 398 14.04 1.95 9.51
CA ALA A 398 12.88 2.13 10.38
C ALA A 398 13.03 3.36 11.28
N PHE A 399 14.21 3.56 11.90
CA PHE A 399 14.49 4.78 12.68
C PHE A 399 14.51 6.05 11.83
N THR A 400 15.03 5.99 10.59
CA THR A 400 14.99 7.12 9.66
C THR A 400 13.53 7.47 9.34
N ALA A 401 12.69 6.49 9.07
CA ALA A 401 11.26 6.70 8.82
C ALA A 401 10.54 7.27 10.05
N LEU A 402 10.85 6.79 11.26
CA LEU A 402 10.30 7.35 12.51
C LEU A 402 10.66 8.83 12.68
N ILE A 403 11.92 9.20 12.44
CA ILE A 403 12.35 10.59 12.53
C ILE A 403 11.58 11.45 11.53
N ILE A 404 11.42 10.98 10.28
CA ILE A 404 10.64 11.69 9.26
C ILE A 404 9.17 11.83 9.70
N ALA A 405 8.54 10.78 10.22
CA ALA A 405 7.17 10.84 10.73
C ALA A 405 7.01 11.88 11.84
N MET A 406 7.95 11.95 12.78
CA MET A 406 7.94 12.95 13.86
C MET A 406 8.10 14.38 13.32
N ILE A 407 8.98 14.58 12.32
CA ILE A 407 9.16 15.87 11.65
C ILE A 407 7.89 16.27 10.90
N MET A 408 7.26 15.34 10.16
CA MET A 408 6.01 15.60 9.43
C MET A 408 4.90 16.04 10.37
N ASN A 409 4.74 15.37 11.51
CA ASN A 409 3.75 15.78 12.51
C ASN A 409 4.04 17.15 13.12
N TYR A 410 5.29 17.52 13.28
CA TYR A 410 5.68 18.83 13.83
C TYR A 410 5.48 19.96 12.81
N VAL A 411 5.84 19.74 11.54
CA VAL A 411 5.80 20.77 10.49
C VAL A 411 4.39 20.97 9.94
N SER A 412 3.61 19.89 9.82
CA SER A 412 2.26 19.90 9.21
C SER A 412 1.29 19.11 10.10
N PRO A 413 0.86 19.64 11.26
CA PRO A 413 -0.04 18.92 12.18
C PRO A 413 -1.42 18.61 11.55
N ASP A 414 -1.92 19.50 10.68
CA ASP A 414 -3.25 19.41 10.06
C ASP A 414 -3.22 18.73 8.66
N ARG A 415 -2.18 17.94 8.38
CA ARG A 415 -2.01 17.23 7.11
C ARG A 415 -3.10 16.18 6.89
N GLN A 416 -3.55 16.05 5.67
CA GLN A 416 -4.53 15.03 5.27
C GLN A 416 -3.84 13.67 5.08
N MET A 417 -4.13 12.70 5.95
CA MET A 417 -3.48 11.38 5.98
C MET A 417 -3.56 10.64 4.65
N PHE A 418 -4.71 10.69 4.00
CA PHE A 418 -4.90 10.04 2.69
C PHE A 418 -3.84 10.45 1.67
N TRP A 419 -3.63 11.76 1.45
CA TRP A 419 -2.70 12.26 0.45
C TRP A 419 -1.23 12.06 0.83
N VAL A 420 -0.91 12.08 2.13
CA VAL A 420 0.44 11.80 2.62
C VAL A 420 0.85 10.36 2.32
N ILE A 421 -0.07 9.42 2.55
CA ILE A 421 0.17 8.00 2.24
C ILE A 421 0.28 7.81 0.73
N LEU A 422 -0.64 8.43 -0.04
CA LEU A 422 -0.64 8.33 -1.49
C LEU A 422 0.63 8.88 -2.14
N PHE A 423 1.27 9.89 -1.57
CA PHE A 423 2.55 10.40 -2.09
C PHE A 423 3.64 9.32 -2.11
N GLY A 424 3.78 8.55 -1.02
CA GLY A 424 4.71 7.42 -0.95
C GLY A 424 4.36 6.32 -1.96
N TRP A 425 3.08 5.95 -2.04
CA TRP A 425 2.56 4.99 -3.01
C TRP A 425 2.81 5.43 -4.46
N SER A 426 2.44 6.68 -4.79
CA SER A 426 2.58 7.26 -6.12
C SER A 426 4.03 7.34 -6.57
N GLY A 427 4.95 7.64 -5.65
CA GLY A 427 6.37 7.70 -5.93
C GLY A 427 6.94 6.35 -6.39
N ILE A 428 6.59 5.28 -5.67
CA ILE A 428 6.97 3.92 -6.06
C ILE A 428 6.28 3.53 -7.37
N ALA A 429 4.97 3.77 -7.48
CA ALA A 429 4.17 3.34 -8.62
C ALA A 429 4.59 4.03 -9.93
N ALA A 430 4.70 5.36 -9.94
CA ALA A 430 5.08 6.12 -11.13
C ALA A 430 6.51 5.78 -11.61
N THR A 431 7.37 5.32 -10.71
CA THR A 431 8.75 4.97 -11.06
C THR A 431 8.87 3.54 -11.57
N PHE A 432 8.23 2.57 -10.92
CA PHE A 432 8.44 1.15 -11.22
C PHE A 432 7.38 0.53 -12.13
N CYS A 433 6.11 0.93 -12.03
CA CYS A 433 5.06 0.31 -12.83
C CYS A 433 5.27 0.48 -14.34
N PRO A 434 5.62 1.68 -14.87
CA PRO A 434 5.95 1.83 -16.29
C PRO A 434 7.07 0.90 -16.75
N VAL A 435 8.12 0.75 -15.93
CA VAL A 435 9.26 -0.11 -16.23
C VAL A 435 8.89 -1.58 -16.29
N ILE A 436 8.11 -2.04 -15.33
CA ILE A 436 7.63 -3.44 -15.31
C ILE A 436 6.69 -3.70 -16.49
N ILE A 437 5.72 -2.82 -16.76
CA ILE A 437 4.80 -2.96 -17.89
C ILE A 437 5.58 -3.05 -19.20
N LEU A 438 6.45 -2.08 -19.49
CA LEU A 438 7.23 -2.05 -20.72
C LEU A 438 8.15 -3.27 -20.83
N SER A 439 8.77 -3.73 -19.74
CA SER A 439 9.61 -4.92 -19.74
C SER A 439 8.82 -6.20 -20.06
N LEU A 440 7.55 -6.28 -19.67
CA LEU A 440 6.72 -7.47 -19.89
C LEU A 440 6.07 -7.52 -21.28
N PHE A 441 5.70 -6.36 -21.83
CA PHE A 441 4.85 -6.31 -23.01
C PHE A 441 5.55 -5.77 -24.26
N TRP A 442 6.73 -5.16 -24.14
CA TRP A 442 7.42 -4.59 -25.30
C TRP A 442 8.89 -5.04 -25.41
N LYS A 443 9.18 -5.94 -26.34
CA LYS A 443 10.54 -6.46 -26.59
C LYS A 443 11.54 -5.37 -27.02
N GLY A 444 11.07 -4.23 -27.53
CA GLY A 444 11.90 -3.07 -27.90
C GLY A 444 12.33 -2.20 -26.72
N TYR A 445 11.93 -2.55 -25.50
CA TYR A 445 12.30 -1.79 -24.31
C TYR A 445 13.76 -2.03 -23.91
N SER A 446 14.51 -0.95 -23.70
CA SER A 446 15.96 -1.01 -23.50
C SER A 446 16.38 -0.63 -22.07
N GLU A 447 17.61 -1.01 -21.70
CA GLU A 447 18.24 -0.60 -20.43
C GLU A 447 18.24 0.93 -20.24
N ARG A 448 18.60 1.69 -21.29
CA ARG A 448 18.60 3.15 -21.24
C ARG A 448 17.20 3.72 -21.10
N GLY A 449 16.22 3.10 -21.78
CA GLY A 449 14.82 3.45 -21.63
C GLY A 449 14.32 3.21 -20.20
N ALA A 450 14.70 2.11 -19.58
CA ALA A 450 14.34 1.80 -18.20
C ALA A 450 14.92 2.81 -17.20
N MET A 451 16.20 3.16 -17.36
CA MET A 451 16.82 4.20 -16.52
C MET A 451 16.13 5.56 -16.68
N ALA A 452 15.87 5.96 -17.95
CA ALA A 452 15.21 7.23 -18.25
C ALA A 452 13.77 7.26 -17.70
N SER A 453 13.03 6.16 -17.82
CA SER A 453 11.68 6.00 -17.26
C SER A 453 11.68 6.18 -15.73
N MET A 454 12.57 5.49 -15.00
CA MET A 454 12.66 5.61 -13.56
C MET A 454 13.04 7.02 -13.11
N ILE A 455 14.05 7.64 -13.74
CA ILE A 455 14.50 8.98 -13.38
C ILE A 455 13.40 10.01 -13.67
N SER A 456 12.78 9.94 -14.84
CA SER A 456 11.71 10.88 -15.21
C SER A 456 10.46 10.70 -14.34
N GLY A 457 10.09 9.46 -13.98
CA GLY A 457 9.00 9.19 -13.04
C GLY A 457 9.28 9.76 -11.65
N PHE A 458 10.50 9.55 -11.14
CA PHE A 458 10.94 10.11 -9.86
C PHE A 458 10.86 11.65 -9.85
N LEU A 459 11.43 12.29 -10.87
CA LEU A 459 11.43 13.75 -10.97
C LEU A 459 10.02 14.31 -11.19
N ALA A 460 9.19 13.63 -11.99
CA ALA A 460 7.83 14.03 -12.27
C ALA A 460 6.96 14.04 -11.00
N VAL A 461 7.08 13.04 -10.12
CA VAL A 461 6.36 13.02 -8.83
C VAL A 461 6.69 14.27 -8.00
N ILE A 462 7.97 14.64 -7.93
CA ILE A 462 8.41 15.84 -7.20
C ILE A 462 7.85 17.10 -7.86
N LEU A 463 7.97 17.21 -9.19
CA LEU A 463 7.52 18.39 -9.94
C LEU A 463 5.99 18.55 -9.85
N PHE A 464 5.22 17.48 -10.05
CA PHE A 464 3.76 17.59 -9.97
C PHE A 464 3.29 17.89 -8.54
N ASN A 465 3.94 17.35 -7.52
CA ASN A 465 3.52 17.60 -6.14
C ASN A 465 3.88 19.01 -5.62
N PHE A 466 5.09 19.49 -5.90
CA PHE A 466 5.61 20.71 -5.29
C PHE A 466 5.60 21.92 -6.22
N VAL A 467 5.36 21.74 -7.52
CA VAL A 467 5.36 22.85 -8.49
C VAL A 467 4.00 22.97 -9.17
N PHE A 468 3.53 21.91 -9.85
CA PHE A 468 2.31 22.00 -10.66
C PHE A 468 1.04 22.16 -9.83
N LYS A 469 0.93 21.50 -8.66
CA LYS A 469 -0.22 21.69 -7.75
C LYS A 469 -0.33 23.12 -7.21
N GLU A 470 0.79 23.84 -7.12
CA GLU A 470 0.83 25.23 -6.60
C GLU A 470 0.59 26.30 -7.68
N MET A 471 0.43 25.91 -8.95
CA MET A 471 0.19 26.86 -10.04
C MET A 471 -1.22 27.47 -9.97
N PRO A 472 -1.39 28.81 -10.09
CA PRO A 472 -2.69 29.47 -9.86
C PRO A 472 -3.83 29.01 -10.75
N VAL A 473 -3.59 28.69 -12.02
CA VAL A 473 -4.65 28.36 -13.01
C VAL A 473 -4.84 26.85 -13.15
N VAL A 474 -3.75 26.11 -13.30
CA VAL A 474 -3.80 24.66 -13.58
C VAL A 474 -3.65 23.81 -12.32
N GLY A 475 -3.17 24.39 -11.23
CA GLY A 475 -2.95 23.70 -9.97
C GLY A 475 -4.15 22.92 -9.44
N PRO A 476 -5.37 23.50 -9.41
CA PRO A 476 -6.57 22.77 -8.97
C PRO A 476 -6.82 21.47 -9.73
N TYR A 477 -6.53 21.42 -11.04
CA TYR A 477 -6.67 20.19 -11.82
C TYR A 477 -5.60 19.16 -11.47
N PHE A 478 -4.35 19.61 -11.16
CA PHE A 478 -3.29 18.71 -10.69
C PHE A 478 -3.53 18.23 -9.26
N VAL A 479 -4.20 19.02 -8.42
CA VAL A 479 -4.69 18.54 -7.13
C VAL A 479 -5.74 17.45 -7.31
N ALA A 480 -6.68 17.62 -8.25
CA ALA A 480 -7.76 16.67 -8.51
C ALA A 480 -7.27 15.34 -9.10
N ILE A 481 -6.33 15.36 -10.07
CA ILE A 481 -5.79 14.14 -10.70
C ILE A 481 -4.71 13.46 -9.86
N ASP A 482 -4.17 14.17 -8.88
CA ASP A 482 -3.01 13.78 -8.07
C ASP A 482 -1.73 13.56 -8.89
N VAL A 483 -0.64 13.16 -8.22
CA VAL A 483 0.68 13.05 -8.85
C VAL A 483 0.89 11.74 -9.62
N LEU A 484 0.15 10.68 -9.28
CA LEU A 484 0.40 9.34 -9.85
C LEU A 484 0.17 9.30 -11.36
N ALA A 485 -1.02 9.67 -11.82
CA ALA A 485 -1.39 9.55 -13.22
C ALA A 485 -0.46 10.34 -14.17
N PRO A 486 -0.19 11.64 -13.94
CA PRO A 486 0.68 12.40 -14.83
C PRO A 486 2.14 11.93 -14.75
N SER A 487 2.66 11.57 -13.57
CA SER A 487 4.03 11.07 -13.43
C SER A 487 4.23 9.72 -14.08
N PHE A 488 3.25 8.82 -13.96
CA PHE A 488 3.22 7.53 -14.65
C PHE A 488 3.25 7.72 -16.18
N ALA A 489 2.43 8.63 -16.72
CA ALA A 489 2.40 8.95 -18.15
C ALA A 489 3.75 9.49 -18.63
N VAL A 490 4.39 10.39 -17.90
CA VAL A 490 5.74 10.90 -18.21
C VAL A 490 6.75 9.77 -18.24
N ALA A 491 6.77 8.89 -17.23
CA ALA A 491 7.69 7.76 -17.16
C ALA A 491 7.51 6.77 -18.31
N MET A 492 6.26 6.45 -18.68
CA MET A 492 5.92 5.60 -19.82
C MET A 492 6.42 6.21 -21.14
N PHE A 493 6.11 7.48 -21.36
CA PHE A 493 6.45 8.20 -22.59
C PHE A 493 7.96 8.35 -22.79
N VAL A 494 8.67 8.79 -21.73
CA VAL A 494 10.13 8.94 -21.76
C VAL A 494 10.80 7.58 -21.99
N GLY A 495 10.37 6.54 -21.28
CA GLY A 495 10.88 5.19 -21.45
C GLY A 495 10.71 4.67 -22.88
N PHE A 496 9.54 4.92 -23.47
CA PHE A 496 9.24 4.55 -24.85
C PHE A 496 10.14 5.28 -25.88
N ILE A 497 10.23 6.61 -25.78
CA ILE A 497 11.04 7.43 -26.71
C ILE A 497 12.52 7.07 -26.62
N VAL A 498 13.06 6.97 -25.40
CA VAL A 498 14.47 6.66 -25.21
C VAL A 498 14.81 5.27 -25.73
N SER A 499 13.93 4.29 -25.54
CA SER A 499 14.13 2.93 -26.07
C SER A 499 14.08 2.87 -27.60
N LYS A 500 13.22 3.67 -28.23
CA LYS A 500 13.23 3.79 -29.72
C LYS A 500 14.53 4.38 -30.23
N LYS A 501 15.09 5.37 -29.54
CA LYS A 501 16.37 5.99 -29.91
C LYS A 501 17.57 5.10 -29.61
N TYR A 502 17.50 4.32 -28.55
CA TYR A 502 18.57 3.43 -28.09
C TYR A 502 17.99 2.02 -27.89
N PRO A 503 17.92 1.20 -28.94
CA PRO A 503 17.28 -0.11 -28.89
C PRO A 503 18.01 -1.08 -27.94
N PRO A 504 17.30 -2.12 -27.46
CA PRO A 504 17.87 -3.12 -26.57
C PRO A 504 18.93 -3.97 -27.26
N ARG A 505 19.75 -4.65 -26.45
CA ARG A 505 20.75 -5.61 -26.96
C ARG A 505 20.07 -6.82 -27.57
N VAL A 506 20.64 -7.31 -28.68
CA VAL A 506 20.11 -8.49 -29.39
C VAL A 506 20.06 -9.73 -28.49
N GLU A 507 21.07 -9.91 -27.62
CA GLU A 507 21.13 -11.03 -26.68
C GLU A 507 20.00 -10.98 -25.65
N ALA A 508 19.55 -9.78 -25.23
CA ALA A 508 18.42 -9.63 -24.33
C ALA A 508 17.11 -10.02 -25.02
N ILE A 509 16.91 -9.61 -26.28
CA ILE A 509 15.72 -9.98 -27.07
C ILE A 509 15.66 -11.50 -27.26
N LYS A 510 16.76 -12.14 -27.71
CA LYS A 510 16.82 -13.59 -27.89
C LYS A 510 16.51 -14.35 -26.61
N MET A 511 17.09 -13.95 -25.50
CA MET A 511 16.81 -14.57 -24.19
C MET A 511 15.32 -14.48 -23.81
N ILE A 512 14.68 -13.33 -24.04
CA ILE A 512 13.25 -13.15 -23.76
C ILE A 512 12.42 -14.07 -24.66
N GLU A 513 12.77 -14.18 -25.95
CA GLU A 513 12.09 -15.07 -26.90
C GLU A 513 12.22 -16.55 -26.53
N GLU A 514 13.41 -16.99 -26.13
CA GLU A 514 13.65 -18.35 -25.64
C GLU A 514 12.82 -18.68 -24.39
N ILE A 515 12.74 -17.72 -23.43
CA ILE A 515 11.94 -17.90 -22.22
C ILE A 515 10.44 -17.97 -22.57
N ASP A 516 9.97 -17.08 -23.44
CA ASP A 516 8.56 -17.03 -23.82
C ASP A 516 8.16 -18.30 -24.63
N ALA A 517 9.03 -18.82 -25.52
CA ALA A 517 8.78 -20.03 -26.30
C ALA A 517 8.69 -21.32 -25.48
N ARG A 518 9.48 -21.46 -24.42
CA ARG A 518 9.41 -22.65 -23.52
C ARG A 518 8.05 -22.83 -22.85
N SER A 519 7.19 -21.82 -22.84
CA SER A 519 5.85 -21.92 -22.22
C SER A 519 4.76 -22.39 -23.16
N GLU A 520 5.00 -22.40 -24.46
CA GLU A 520 4.03 -22.91 -25.42
C GLU A 520 4.14 -24.44 -25.60
N THR A 521 5.21 -25.03 -25.03
CA THR A 521 5.49 -26.47 -25.10
C THR A 521 5.26 -27.24 -23.79
N GLU A 522 5.01 -26.57 -22.65
CA GLU A 522 4.60 -27.13 -21.35
C GLU A 522 3.11 -26.87 -21.05
#